data_0d6286423d842a08b597806b236ff46d
#
_entry.id   0d6286423d842a08b597806b236ff46d
#
_cell.length_a   1.000
_cell.length_b   1.000
_cell.length_c   1.000
_cell.angle_alpha   90.00
_cell.angle_beta   90.00
_cell.angle_gamma   90.00
#
_symmetry.space_group_name_H-M   'P 1'
#
loop_
_entity.id
_entity.type
_entity.pdbx_description
1 polymer ?
#
loop_
_entity_poly.entity_id
_entity_poly.type
_entity_poly.pdbx_seq_one_letter_code
_entity_poly.pdbx_strand_id
1 'polypeptide(L)'
;MNRRELLASFLGMPFVLPSGCGLSTPRLPSQGGFVGTSHEAGHKLRDGFRPEPAADAWSTTDVVIVGGGVAGLSAARKLKQAGIDFVLLELELEVGGTAVSGKSNVVAYPWAAHYLPVPLPHNTELIELLDEMQLLDGRTANGTPIVAEQFLCRDPQERLFINGQWQEGLFPWDQASDDDLVQFEAFQKEINRWVAWRDADGKRAFS
;
A
#
# COMPACT_ATOMS: atom_id res chain seq x y z
N MET A 1 21.24 61.93 -4.41
CA MET A 1 20.82 61.20 -3.19
C MET A 1 21.97 60.32 -2.73
N ASN A 2 22.56 60.64 -1.60
CA ASN A 2 23.67 59.89 -1.07
C ASN A 2 23.18 58.77 -0.14
N ARG A 3 24.04 57.82 0.24
CA ARG A 3 23.64 56.65 1.06
C ARG A 3 23.00 57.01 2.42
N ARG A 4 23.36 58.17 2.98
CA ARG A 4 22.79 58.63 4.24
C ARG A 4 21.37 59.17 4.07
N GLU A 5 21.07 59.84 2.97
CA GLU A 5 19.72 60.34 2.64
C GLU A 5 18.75 59.18 2.36
N LEU A 6 19.24 58.12 1.74
CA LEU A 6 18.45 56.89 1.52
C LEU A 6 18.11 56.18 2.84
N LEU A 7 19.09 56.04 3.74
CA LEU A 7 18.87 55.46 5.06
C LEU A 7 17.93 56.28 5.94
N ALA A 8 18.04 57.65 5.90
CA ALA A 8 17.13 58.52 6.61
C ALA A 8 15.70 58.43 6.12
N SER A 9 15.50 58.21 4.82
CA SER A 9 14.17 57.99 4.23
C SER A 9 13.53 56.68 4.71
N PHE A 10 14.32 55.66 4.98
CA PHE A 10 13.82 54.37 5.54
C PHE A 10 13.54 54.48 7.07
N LEU A 11 14.23 55.32 7.79
CA LEU A 11 14.00 55.52 9.22
C LEU A 11 12.80 56.41 9.55
N GLY A 12 12.34 57.20 8.59
CA GLY A 12 11.17 58.08 8.73
C GLY A 12 9.83 57.48 8.27
N MET A 13 9.81 56.28 7.69
CA MET A 13 8.56 55.60 7.45
C MET A 13 8.04 55.03 8.77
N PRO A 14 6.78 55.35 9.16
CA PRO A 14 6.16 54.59 10.23
C PRO A 14 6.18 53.15 9.78
N PHE A 15 6.84 52.28 10.56
CA PHE A 15 6.67 50.84 10.46
C PHE A 15 5.20 50.55 10.75
N VAL A 16 4.36 50.66 9.74
CA VAL A 16 3.15 49.91 9.67
C VAL A 16 3.66 48.46 9.50
N LEU A 17 3.92 47.80 10.64
CA LEU A 17 3.95 46.38 10.67
C LEU A 17 2.64 46.01 9.95
N PRO A 18 2.70 45.34 8.77
CA PRO A 18 1.54 44.64 8.36
C PRO A 18 1.29 43.71 9.54
N SER A 19 0.27 44.00 10.34
CA SER A 19 -0.37 42.95 11.12
C SER A 19 -0.57 41.85 10.12
N GLY A 20 0.39 40.94 10.10
CA GLY A 20 0.29 39.77 9.25
C GLY A 20 -1.07 39.20 9.63
N CYS A 21 -2.06 39.44 8.81
CA CYS A 21 -3.15 38.54 8.76
C CYS A 21 -2.45 37.19 8.66
N GLY A 22 -2.34 36.55 9.79
CA GLY A 22 -2.04 35.13 9.77
C GLY A 22 -3.05 34.59 8.80
N LEU A 23 -2.61 34.37 7.57
CA LEU A 23 -3.25 33.47 6.68
C LEU A 23 -3.16 32.13 7.41
N SER A 24 -4.04 32.00 8.43
CA SER A 24 -4.44 30.70 8.88
C SER A 24 -5.03 30.11 7.60
N THR A 25 -4.21 29.40 6.84
CA THR A 25 -4.71 28.49 5.84
C THR A 25 -5.86 27.79 6.54
N PRO A 26 -7.10 27.92 6.04
CA PRO A 26 -8.20 27.23 6.64
C PRO A 26 -7.74 25.77 6.68
N ARG A 27 -7.44 25.29 7.88
CA ARG A 27 -7.27 23.85 8.08
C ARG A 27 -8.63 23.31 7.72
N LEU A 28 -8.76 22.85 6.50
CA LEU A 28 -9.88 21.98 6.16
C LEU A 28 -9.91 20.95 7.26
N PRO A 29 -11.02 20.81 7.99
CA PRO A 29 -11.11 19.78 9.00
C PRO A 29 -10.83 18.48 8.27
N SER A 30 -9.62 17.95 8.41
CA SER A 30 -9.28 16.64 7.89
C SER A 30 -10.10 15.66 8.73
N GLN A 31 -11.27 15.31 8.22
CA GLN A 31 -11.99 14.15 8.73
C GLN A 31 -11.17 12.95 8.32
N GLY A 32 -10.41 12.43 9.23
CA GLY A 32 -9.56 11.27 9.04
C GLY A 32 -9.51 10.48 10.32
N GLY A 33 -9.10 9.23 10.22
CA GLY A 33 -8.93 8.32 11.33
C GLY A 33 -7.88 7.28 11.00
N PHE A 34 -7.47 6.56 12.01
CA PHE A 34 -6.66 5.37 11.81
C PHE A 34 -7.59 4.21 11.47
N VAL A 35 -7.27 3.50 10.40
CA VAL A 35 -7.95 2.29 9.97
C VAL A 35 -6.93 1.16 9.91
N GLY A 36 -7.39 -0.08 10.07
CA GLY A 36 -6.55 -1.26 10.02
C GLY A 36 -6.48 -1.97 11.35
N THR A 37 -5.33 -2.59 11.65
CA THR A 37 -5.15 -3.46 12.81
C THR A 37 -5.32 -2.73 14.14
N SER A 38 -6.08 -3.34 15.06
CA SER A 38 -6.26 -2.84 16.42
C SER A 38 -5.00 -3.01 17.26
N HIS A 39 -4.30 -1.91 17.44
CA HIS A 39 -3.13 -1.84 18.30
C HIS A 39 -3.46 -2.24 19.75
N GLU A 40 -4.63 -1.85 20.27
CA GLU A 40 -5.05 -2.18 21.64
C GLU A 40 -5.27 -3.70 21.81
N ALA A 41 -5.95 -4.34 20.85
CA ALA A 41 -6.16 -5.78 20.88
C ALA A 41 -4.85 -6.55 20.76
N GLY A 42 -3.97 -6.15 19.80
CA GLY A 42 -2.67 -6.78 19.59
C GLY A 42 -1.74 -6.66 20.80
N HIS A 43 -1.82 -5.58 21.56
CA HIS A 43 -0.97 -5.35 22.73
C HIS A 43 -1.44 -6.04 24.01
N LYS A 44 -2.68 -6.47 24.11
CA LYS A 44 -3.19 -7.16 25.32
C LYS A 44 -2.32 -8.35 25.73
N LEU A 45 -1.88 -9.17 24.78
CA LEU A 45 -1.01 -10.31 25.06
C LEU A 45 0.38 -9.88 25.57
N ARG A 46 0.95 -8.85 24.96
CA ARG A 46 2.23 -8.26 25.40
C ARG A 46 2.10 -7.69 26.82
N ASP A 47 0.98 -7.06 27.11
CA ASP A 47 0.71 -6.39 28.38
C ASP A 47 0.25 -7.38 29.48
N GLY A 48 0.37 -8.68 29.22
CA GLY A 48 0.19 -9.74 30.22
C GLY A 48 -1.21 -10.34 30.28
N PHE A 49 -2.11 -10.00 29.34
CA PHE A 49 -3.43 -10.65 29.28
C PHE A 49 -3.28 -12.18 29.14
N ARG A 50 -3.92 -12.91 30.05
CA ARG A 50 -3.97 -14.36 30.08
C ARG A 50 -5.41 -14.81 30.29
N PRO A 51 -6.12 -15.15 29.19
CA PRO A 51 -7.49 -15.64 29.33
C PRO A 51 -7.49 -17.01 29.98
N GLU A 52 -8.41 -17.22 30.89
CA GLU A 52 -8.72 -18.51 31.52
C GLU A 52 -10.10 -18.98 30.99
N PRO A 53 -10.13 -19.73 29.88
CA PRO A 53 -11.39 -20.22 29.34
C PRO A 53 -12.05 -21.21 30.29
N ALA A 54 -13.37 -21.19 30.36
CA ALA A 54 -14.14 -22.21 31.12
C ALA A 54 -13.89 -23.61 30.51
N ALA A 55 -14.06 -24.64 31.34
CA ALA A 55 -13.76 -26.02 30.91
C ALA A 55 -14.63 -26.51 29.73
N ASP A 56 -15.83 -25.95 29.58
CA ASP A 56 -16.78 -26.21 28.49
C ASP A 56 -16.60 -25.30 27.27
N ALA A 57 -15.66 -24.37 27.32
CA ALA A 57 -15.35 -23.44 26.19
C ALA A 57 -14.44 -24.02 25.13
N TRP A 58 -14.08 -25.30 25.23
CA TRP A 58 -13.19 -25.96 24.29
C TRP A 58 -13.99 -26.63 23.16
N SER A 59 -13.52 -26.44 21.92
CA SER A 59 -14.01 -27.14 20.75
C SER A 59 -12.86 -27.83 20.03
N THR A 60 -13.17 -28.86 19.26
CA THR A 60 -12.17 -29.64 18.48
C THR A 60 -12.37 -29.36 16.99
N THR A 61 -11.31 -29.19 16.26
CA THR A 61 -11.27 -29.07 14.81
C THR A 61 -9.97 -29.69 14.29
N ASP A 62 -9.92 -30.07 13.02
CA ASP A 62 -8.73 -30.66 12.41
C ASP A 62 -7.59 -29.64 12.29
N VAL A 63 -7.94 -28.40 11.91
CA VAL A 63 -6.95 -27.32 11.69
C VAL A 63 -7.44 -26.01 12.27
N VAL A 64 -6.54 -25.27 12.92
CA VAL A 64 -6.78 -23.88 13.33
C VAL A 64 -5.89 -22.96 12.52
N ILE A 65 -6.50 -22.00 11.83
CA ILE A 65 -5.82 -20.93 11.10
C ILE A 65 -5.88 -19.67 11.95
N VAL A 66 -4.74 -19.09 12.28
CA VAL A 66 -4.65 -17.85 13.05
C VAL A 66 -4.29 -16.70 12.12
N GLY A 67 -5.22 -15.76 11.95
CA GLY A 67 -5.14 -14.61 11.08
C GLY A 67 -5.84 -14.81 9.73
N GLY A 68 -6.79 -13.92 9.44
CA GLY A 68 -7.61 -13.91 8.21
C GLY A 68 -7.04 -13.01 7.11
N GLY A 69 -5.73 -12.76 7.08
CA GLY A 69 -5.07 -12.10 5.96
C GLY A 69 -4.94 -13.01 4.74
N VAL A 70 -4.28 -12.55 3.68
CA VAL A 70 -4.13 -13.29 2.40
C VAL A 70 -3.61 -14.72 2.60
N ALA A 71 -2.62 -14.92 3.47
CA ALA A 71 -2.06 -16.25 3.75
C ALA A 71 -3.08 -17.17 4.42
N GLY A 72 -3.80 -16.69 5.47
CA GLY A 72 -4.81 -17.48 6.17
C GLY A 72 -6.00 -17.81 5.28
N LEU A 73 -6.47 -16.86 4.49
CA LEU A 73 -7.55 -17.07 3.52
C LEU A 73 -7.15 -18.06 2.40
N SER A 74 -5.90 -18.01 1.94
CA SER A 74 -5.38 -18.98 0.96
C SER A 74 -5.31 -20.38 1.54
N ALA A 75 -4.88 -20.54 2.79
CA ALA A 75 -4.89 -21.81 3.49
C ALA A 75 -6.32 -22.33 3.68
N ALA A 76 -7.24 -21.47 4.14
CA ALA A 76 -8.65 -21.82 4.30
C ALA A 76 -9.29 -22.30 2.99
N ARG A 77 -9.01 -21.61 1.87
CA ARG A 77 -9.47 -22.01 0.53
C ARG A 77 -8.98 -23.42 0.17
N LYS A 78 -7.70 -23.72 0.38
CA LYS A 78 -7.15 -25.05 0.07
C LYS A 78 -7.71 -26.15 0.98
N LEU A 79 -7.88 -25.90 2.27
CA LEU A 79 -8.51 -26.84 3.19
C LEU A 79 -9.95 -27.10 2.81
N LYS A 80 -10.73 -26.07 2.47
CA LYS A 80 -12.11 -26.21 1.98
C LYS A 80 -12.18 -27.05 0.71
N GLN A 81 -11.28 -26.83 -0.26
CA GLN A 81 -11.19 -27.63 -1.47
C GLN A 81 -10.86 -29.11 -1.19
N ALA A 82 -10.04 -29.36 -0.17
CA ALA A 82 -9.67 -30.70 0.28
C ALA A 82 -10.71 -31.37 1.19
N GLY A 83 -11.79 -30.69 1.57
CA GLY A 83 -12.81 -31.22 2.47
C GLY A 83 -12.33 -31.40 3.92
N ILE A 84 -11.29 -30.67 4.32
CA ILE A 84 -10.73 -30.72 5.68
C ILE A 84 -11.44 -29.66 6.54
N ASP A 85 -11.86 -30.06 7.74
CA ASP A 85 -12.51 -29.16 8.68
C ASP A 85 -11.50 -28.20 9.31
N PHE A 86 -11.86 -26.93 9.43
CA PHE A 86 -10.99 -25.92 10.02
C PHE A 86 -11.77 -24.78 10.67
N VAL A 87 -11.09 -24.10 11.60
CA VAL A 87 -11.52 -22.83 12.19
C VAL A 87 -10.52 -21.76 11.82
N LEU A 88 -10.99 -20.64 11.26
CA LEU A 88 -10.19 -19.45 11.03
C LEU A 88 -10.51 -18.41 12.10
N LEU A 89 -9.48 -17.95 12.80
CA LEU A 89 -9.57 -16.93 13.84
C LEU A 89 -8.96 -15.64 13.31
N GLU A 90 -9.71 -14.56 13.39
CA GLU A 90 -9.26 -13.21 13.04
C GLU A 90 -9.39 -12.29 14.24
N LEU A 91 -8.40 -11.43 14.45
CA LEU A 91 -8.39 -10.48 15.55
C LEU A 91 -9.29 -9.27 15.29
N GLU A 92 -9.40 -8.89 14.02
CA GLU A 92 -10.21 -7.77 13.57
C GLU A 92 -11.65 -8.19 13.27
N LEU A 93 -12.51 -7.21 13.04
CA LEU A 93 -13.94 -7.46 12.74
C LEU A 93 -14.16 -8.08 11.35
N GLU A 94 -13.20 -7.89 10.44
CA GLU A 94 -13.27 -8.36 9.07
C GLU A 94 -11.97 -9.07 8.67
N VAL A 95 -12.08 -10.11 7.86
CA VAL A 95 -10.93 -10.78 7.26
C VAL A 95 -10.39 -9.97 6.08
N GLY A 96 -9.12 -10.17 5.71
CA GLY A 96 -8.48 -9.52 4.57
C GLY A 96 -7.09 -8.98 4.90
N GLY A 97 -6.82 -8.66 6.14
CA GLY A 97 -5.53 -8.09 6.57
C GLY A 97 -5.22 -6.79 5.81
N THR A 98 -4.06 -6.69 5.17
CA THR A 98 -3.68 -5.50 4.36
C THR A 98 -4.45 -5.36 3.04
N ALA A 99 -5.24 -6.38 2.65
CA ALA A 99 -6.09 -6.35 1.46
C ALA A 99 -7.53 -5.92 1.76
N VAL A 100 -7.84 -5.55 3.00
CA VAL A 100 -9.16 -5.02 3.38
C VAL A 100 -9.44 -3.73 2.62
N SER A 101 -10.69 -3.57 2.19
CA SER A 101 -11.17 -2.39 1.49
C SER A 101 -12.09 -1.55 2.39
N GLY A 102 -11.96 -0.24 2.31
CA GLY A 102 -12.92 0.70 2.87
C GLY A 102 -14.06 0.96 1.91
N LYS A 103 -15.10 1.59 2.42
CA LYS A 103 -16.25 2.00 1.61
C LYS A 103 -16.64 3.44 1.94
N SER A 104 -16.77 4.26 0.90
CA SER A 104 -17.36 5.59 1.00
C SER A 104 -18.80 5.56 0.49
N ASN A 105 -19.48 6.71 0.55
CA ASN A 105 -20.83 6.85 -0.04
C ASN A 105 -20.82 6.77 -1.59
N VAL A 106 -19.65 6.81 -2.21
CA VAL A 106 -19.50 6.86 -3.66
C VAL A 106 -18.90 5.54 -4.19
N VAL A 107 -17.84 5.03 -3.54
CA VAL A 107 -17.06 3.92 -4.06
C VAL A 107 -16.38 3.15 -2.92
N ALA A 108 -16.17 1.86 -3.14
CA ALA A 108 -15.22 1.08 -2.35
C ALA A 108 -13.79 1.42 -2.78
N TYR A 109 -12.86 1.41 -1.83
CA TYR A 109 -11.46 1.74 -2.09
C TYR A 109 -10.54 0.82 -1.27
N PRO A 110 -9.37 0.45 -1.78
CA PRO A 110 -8.40 -0.33 -1.01
C PRO A 110 -7.72 0.54 0.05
N TRP A 111 -7.45 -0.03 1.23
CA TRP A 111 -6.69 0.68 2.26
C TRP A 111 -5.20 0.66 1.99
N ALA A 112 -4.68 -0.46 1.52
CA ALA A 112 -3.25 -0.64 1.25
C ALA A 112 -3.00 -1.37 -0.06
N ALA A 113 -3.18 -2.69 -0.12
CA ALA A 113 -2.98 -3.46 -1.35
C ALA A 113 -4.02 -3.08 -2.40
N HIS A 114 -3.63 -2.40 -3.47
CA HIS A 114 -4.55 -1.77 -4.41
C HIS A 114 -4.39 -2.23 -5.86
N TYR A 115 -3.39 -3.03 -6.17
CA TYR A 115 -3.28 -3.68 -7.48
C TYR A 115 -2.57 -5.02 -7.37
N LEU A 116 -2.82 -5.87 -8.35
CA LEU A 116 -2.19 -7.15 -8.51
C LEU A 116 -1.61 -7.20 -9.93
N PRO A 117 -0.31 -7.47 -10.10
CA PRO A 117 0.26 -7.71 -11.42
C PRO A 117 -0.42 -8.91 -12.09
N VAL A 118 -0.58 -8.86 -13.42
CA VAL A 118 -1.09 -10.01 -14.18
C VAL A 118 -0.18 -11.23 -13.91
N PRO A 119 -0.72 -12.33 -13.39
CA PRO A 119 0.10 -13.47 -13.00
C PRO A 119 0.77 -14.14 -14.20
N LEU A 120 1.98 -14.64 -13.97
CA LEU A 120 2.70 -15.43 -14.97
C LEU A 120 2.04 -16.81 -15.13
N PRO A 121 2.21 -17.49 -16.28
CA PRO A 121 1.56 -18.78 -16.55
C PRO A 121 1.81 -19.88 -15.51
N HIS A 122 2.92 -19.80 -14.77
CA HIS A 122 3.25 -20.77 -13.72
C HIS A 122 2.64 -20.45 -12.34
N ASN A 123 1.98 -19.32 -12.18
CA ASN A 123 1.26 -18.96 -10.94
C ASN A 123 -0.13 -19.58 -10.93
N THR A 124 -0.19 -20.91 -11.01
CA THR A 124 -1.42 -21.67 -11.24
C THR A 124 -2.50 -21.41 -10.19
N GLU A 125 -2.15 -21.39 -8.92
CA GLU A 125 -3.10 -21.18 -7.81
C GLU A 125 -3.73 -19.79 -7.85
N LEU A 126 -2.94 -18.77 -8.23
CA LEU A 126 -3.45 -17.41 -8.37
C LEU A 126 -4.37 -17.28 -9.58
N ILE A 127 -3.99 -17.90 -10.70
CA ILE A 127 -4.81 -17.90 -11.91
C ILE A 127 -6.14 -18.63 -11.67
N GLU A 128 -6.13 -19.76 -10.95
CA GLU A 128 -7.35 -20.47 -10.54
C GLU A 128 -8.26 -19.58 -9.68
N LEU A 129 -7.67 -18.85 -8.72
CA LEU A 129 -8.44 -17.92 -7.89
C LEU A 129 -9.07 -16.80 -8.71
N LEU A 130 -8.33 -16.19 -9.65
CA LEU A 130 -8.85 -15.13 -10.52
C LEU A 130 -9.98 -15.66 -11.45
N ASP A 131 -9.87 -16.90 -11.89
CA ASP A 131 -10.87 -17.56 -12.71
C ASP A 131 -12.16 -17.84 -11.91
N GLU A 132 -12.04 -18.37 -10.69
CA GLU A 132 -13.16 -18.54 -9.75
C GLU A 132 -13.87 -17.20 -9.45
N MET A 133 -13.11 -16.11 -9.38
CA MET A 133 -13.63 -14.76 -9.20
C MET A 133 -14.22 -14.14 -10.47
N GLN A 134 -14.17 -14.84 -11.60
CA GLN A 134 -14.65 -14.39 -12.92
C GLN A 134 -13.96 -13.10 -13.40
N LEU A 135 -12.65 -12.98 -13.12
CA LEU A 135 -11.83 -11.85 -13.54
C LEU A 135 -11.10 -12.09 -14.86
N LEU A 136 -11.18 -13.31 -15.42
CA LEU A 136 -10.47 -13.70 -16.64
C LEU A 136 -11.44 -13.92 -17.82
N ASP A 137 -11.05 -13.41 -18.99
CA ASP A 137 -11.72 -13.66 -20.27
C ASP A 137 -11.13 -14.89 -21.01
N GLY A 138 -10.10 -15.52 -20.45
CA GLY A 138 -9.44 -16.68 -21.03
C GLY A 138 -7.93 -16.67 -20.86
N ARG A 139 -7.24 -17.35 -21.80
CA ARG A 139 -5.78 -17.46 -21.80
C ARG A 139 -5.23 -17.33 -23.22
N THR A 140 -4.05 -16.79 -23.34
CA THR A 140 -3.28 -16.76 -24.58
C THR A 140 -2.75 -18.16 -24.93
N ALA A 141 -2.23 -18.34 -26.14
CA ALA A 141 -1.65 -19.61 -26.60
C ALA A 141 -0.48 -20.12 -25.72
N ASN A 142 0.25 -19.20 -25.07
CA ASN A 142 1.34 -19.53 -24.14
C ASN A 142 0.89 -19.67 -22.67
N GLY A 143 -0.42 -19.68 -22.41
CA GLY A 143 -0.98 -19.86 -21.08
C GLY A 143 -1.09 -18.61 -20.23
N THR A 144 -0.70 -17.44 -20.71
CA THR A 144 -0.83 -16.17 -19.97
C THR A 144 -2.32 -15.84 -19.81
N PRO A 145 -2.82 -15.54 -18.61
CA PRO A 145 -4.21 -15.17 -18.40
C PRO A 145 -4.55 -13.85 -19.10
N ILE A 146 -5.74 -13.77 -19.65
CA ILE A 146 -6.34 -12.57 -20.22
C ILE A 146 -7.31 -12.03 -19.18
N VAL A 147 -6.96 -10.92 -18.54
CA VAL A 147 -7.82 -10.27 -17.55
C VAL A 147 -8.89 -9.47 -18.27
N ALA A 148 -10.14 -9.57 -17.80
CA ALA A 148 -11.25 -8.83 -18.37
C ALA A 148 -11.03 -7.30 -18.24
N GLU A 149 -11.35 -6.57 -19.30
CA GLU A 149 -11.00 -5.15 -19.49
C GLU A 149 -11.40 -4.26 -18.32
N GLN A 150 -12.56 -4.49 -17.73
CA GLN A 150 -13.08 -3.69 -16.62
C GLN A 150 -12.26 -3.81 -15.33
N PHE A 151 -11.37 -4.79 -15.23
CA PHE A 151 -10.49 -5.00 -14.07
C PHE A 151 -9.05 -4.57 -14.32
N LEU A 152 -8.75 -4.08 -15.52
CA LEU A 152 -7.41 -3.60 -15.87
C LEU A 152 -7.23 -2.13 -15.49
N CYS A 153 -6.12 -1.83 -14.83
CA CYS A 153 -5.63 -0.47 -14.69
C CYS A 153 -4.59 -0.22 -15.80
N ARG A 154 -5.03 0.39 -16.91
CA ARG A 154 -4.16 0.57 -18.08
C ARG A 154 -3.21 1.74 -17.94
N ASP A 155 -3.66 2.82 -17.32
CA ASP A 155 -2.90 4.06 -17.13
C ASP A 155 -2.85 4.43 -15.64
N PRO A 156 -2.04 3.72 -14.82
CA PRO A 156 -1.89 4.06 -13.42
C PRO A 156 -1.28 5.47 -13.31
N GLN A 157 -2.00 6.37 -12.65
CA GLN A 157 -1.49 7.72 -12.39
C GLN A 157 -0.59 7.69 -11.16
N GLU A 158 0.71 7.67 -11.40
CA GLU A 158 1.72 7.84 -10.36
C GLU A 158 2.03 9.32 -10.22
N ARG A 159 1.83 9.86 -9.02
CA ARG A 159 2.07 11.27 -8.72
C ARG A 159 2.78 11.42 -7.39
N LEU A 160 3.73 12.32 -7.37
CA LEU A 160 4.44 12.72 -6.15
C LEU A 160 4.06 14.15 -5.77
N PHE A 161 3.62 14.34 -4.52
CA PHE A 161 3.46 15.67 -3.95
C PHE A 161 4.67 15.98 -3.06
N ILE A 162 5.51 16.92 -3.50
CA ILE A 162 6.72 17.30 -2.80
C ILE A 162 6.89 18.84 -2.82
N ASN A 163 7.31 19.40 -1.71
CA ASN A 163 7.54 20.84 -1.56
C ASN A 163 6.37 21.72 -2.05
N GLY A 164 5.13 21.26 -1.80
CA GLY A 164 3.92 22.00 -2.15
C GLY A 164 3.47 21.89 -3.62
N GLN A 165 4.10 21.05 -4.41
CA GLN A 165 3.80 20.86 -5.83
C GLN A 165 3.55 19.40 -6.17
N TRP A 166 2.65 19.17 -7.14
CA TRP A 166 2.44 17.87 -7.75
C TRP A 166 3.32 17.71 -8.98
N GLN A 167 3.91 16.54 -9.14
CA GLN A 167 4.60 16.12 -10.35
C GLN A 167 4.24 14.69 -10.72
N GLU A 168 4.39 14.36 -11.98
CA GLU A 168 4.20 12.99 -12.48
C GLU A 168 5.36 12.08 -12.09
N GLY A 169 5.04 10.79 -11.88
CA GLY A 169 6.00 9.77 -11.47
C GLY A 169 6.33 9.77 -10.00
N LEU A 170 7.21 8.89 -9.60
CA LEU A 170 7.61 8.65 -8.21
C LEU A 170 8.97 9.26 -7.83
N PHE A 171 9.67 9.83 -8.80
CA PHE A 171 10.95 10.50 -8.55
C PHE A 171 10.82 12.01 -8.80
N PRO A 172 11.37 12.87 -7.92
CA PRO A 172 11.19 14.31 -7.97
C PRO A 172 12.06 15.01 -9.03
N TRP A 173 11.87 14.69 -10.30
CA TRP A 173 12.70 15.16 -11.42
C TRP A 173 12.94 16.66 -11.44
N ASP A 174 11.90 17.46 -11.21
CA ASP A 174 11.97 18.92 -11.28
C ASP A 174 12.64 19.56 -10.07
N GLN A 175 12.86 18.79 -9.00
CA GLN A 175 13.38 19.27 -7.72
C GLN A 175 14.61 18.50 -7.25
N ALA A 176 15.03 17.51 -8.02
CA ALA A 176 16.21 16.71 -7.72
C ALA A 176 17.48 17.55 -7.88
N SER A 177 18.38 17.44 -6.91
CA SER A 177 19.74 17.97 -7.04
C SER A 177 20.59 17.10 -7.99
N ASP A 178 21.73 17.64 -8.41
CA ASP A 178 22.68 16.85 -9.22
C ASP A 178 23.13 15.57 -8.49
N ASP A 179 23.28 15.65 -7.15
CA ASP A 179 23.63 14.50 -6.32
C ASP A 179 22.50 13.45 -6.29
N ASP A 180 21.23 13.86 -6.25
CA ASP A 180 20.08 12.95 -6.29
C ASP A 180 20.02 12.23 -7.65
N LEU A 181 20.29 12.94 -8.74
CA LEU A 181 20.35 12.36 -10.09
C LEU A 181 21.46 11.32 -10.21
N VAL A 182 22.66 11.61 -9.69
CA VAL A 182 23.79 10.67 -9.67
C VAL A 182 23.44 9.42 -8.86
N GLN A 183 22.80 9.59 -7.70
CA GLN A 183 22.37 8.46 -6.86
C GLN A 183 21.27 7.64 -7.56
N PHE A 184 20.32 8.28 -8.22
CA PHE A 184 19.27 7.60 -8.96
C PHE A 184 19.83 6.78 -10.14
N GLU A 185 20.77 7.32 -10.89
CA GLU A 185 21.47 6.59 -11.96
C GLU A 185 22.24 5.38 -11.40
N ALA A 186 22.94 5.56 -10.28
CA ALA A 186 23.66 4.47 -9.61
C ALA A 186 22.69 3.37 -9.16
N PHE A 187 21.54 3.74 -8.60
CA PHE A 187 20.48 2.81 -8.21
C PHE A 187 19.94 2.06 -9.44
N GLN A 188 19.60 2.75 -10.51
CA GLN A 188 19.12 2.11 -11.74
C GLN A 188 20.13 1.13 -12.33
N LYS A 189 21.41 1.49 -12.33
CA LYS A 189 22.48 0.61 -12.79
C LYS A 189 22.55 -0.67 -11.96
N GLU A 190 22.42 -0.55 -10.65
CA GLU A 190 22.42 -1.72 -9.76
C GLU A 190 21.17 -2.59 -9.96
N ILE A 191 19.99 -2.02 -10.09
CA ILE A 191 18.77 -2.76 -10.42
C ILE A 191 18.93 -3.52 -11.75
N ASN A 192 19.42 -2.85 -12.79
CA ASN A 192 19.63 -3.48 -14.09
C ASN A 192 20.64 -4.64 -14.03
N ARG A 193 21.67 -4.52 -13.20
CA ARG A 193 22.63 -5.59 -12.93
C ARG A 193 21.91 -6.83 -12.37
N TRP A 194 21.03 -6.66 -11.40
CA TRP A 194 20.26 -7.74 -10.80
C TRP A 194 19.16 -8.31 -11.69
N VAL A 195 18.52 -7.48 -12.50
CA VAL A 195 17.56 -7.94 -13.52
C VAL A 195 18.23 -8.83 -14.54
N ALA A 196 19.45 -8.49 -14.94
CA ALA A 196 20.24 -9.27 -15.89
C ALA A 196 20.89 -10.52 -15.26
N TRP A 197 21.07 -10.53 -13.93
CA TRP A 197 21.75 -11.60 -13.25
C TRP A 197 21.03 -12.95 -13.41
N ARG A 198 21.87 -14.01 -13.53
CA ARG A 198 21.43 -15.42 -13.53
C ARG A 198 22.38 -16.22 -12.68
N ASP A 199 21.85 -17.22 -11.95
CA ASP A 199 22.68 -18.21 -11.28
C ASP A 199 23.24 -19.26 -12.27
N ALA A 200 23.95 -20.26 -11.74
CA ALA A 200 24.53 -21.33 -12.54
C ALA A 200 23.46 -22.19 -13.28
N ASP A 201 22.23 -22.21 -12.78
CA ASP A 201 21.09 -22.93 -13.35
C ASP A 201 20.23 -22.04 -14.28
N GLY A 202 20.65 -20.81 -14.53
CA GLY A 202 19.96 -19.83 -15.36
C GLY A 202 18.75 -19.16 -14.68
N LYS A 203 18.54 -19.33 -13.38
CA LYS A 203 17.47 -18.67 -12.64
C LYS A 203 17.75 -17.18 -12.43
N ARG A 204 16.69 -16.39 -12.46
CA ARG A 204 16.75 -14.96 -12.19
C ARG A 204 16.95 -14.69 -10.69
N ALA A 205 17.51 -13.53 -10.35
CA ALA A 205 17.53 -13.03 -8.96
C ALA A 205 16.11 -12.72 -8.47
N PHE A 206 15.24 -12.26 -9.38
CA PHE A 206 13.82 -11.99 -9.12
C PHE A 206 12.98 -12.83 -10.09
N SER A 207 12.02 -13.55 -9.56
CA SER A 207 11.09 -14.41 -10.31
C SER A 207 9.65 -13.92 -10.16
#